data_ea47e9ab6d3a4bc71c381ee11fd747df
#
_entry.id   ea47e9ab6d3a4bc71c381ee11fd747df
#
_cell.length_a   1.000
_cell.length_b   1.000
_cell.length_c   1.000
_cell.angle_alpha   90.00
_cell.angle_beta   90.00
_cell.angle_gamma   90.00
#
_symmetry.space_group_name_H-M   'P 1'
#
loop_
_entity.id
_entity.type
_entity.pdbx_description
1 polymer ?
#
loop_
_entity_poly.entity_id
_entity_poly.type
_entity_poly.pdbx_seq_one_letter_code
_entity_poly.pdbx_strand_id
1 'polypeptide(L)'
;ITAATATLAARMLTGQHYPIVCVPTDYETEGLWPHKAADLFCVANESMAETLRPRKVPEESILITGIPTRDDFRRAYDRPSVREQLKLPQDRRIVLALAGAYLPRPYVHFRTALDKLLPYLHGFDDTLHFVFVAGSDADYARHLRQECEELGLANATVLDYVDDMAALMAASDLAICKSGGLTVTECLCAQVPMILLGKAYGQEKVNVQMLTSLGAAMHVTTARELLDTLRHVAKYPESARAMLINGSFLRHPNAAEDIANATLRLIAAPKNPGDPRYRKHLLHFYWGKKPAHIR
;
A
#
# COMPACT_ATOMS: atom_id res chain seq x y z
N ILE A 1 3.29 -1.41 14.73
CA ILE A 1 3.99 -2.19 15.79
C ILE A 1 4.03 -1.39 17.09
N THR A 2 4.60 -0.18 17.12
CA THR A 2 4.76 0.63 18.35
C THR A 2 3.43 0.88 19.06
N ALA A 3 2.37 1.27 18.31
CA ALA A 3 1.05 1.50 18.87
C ALA A 3 0.48 0.22 19.53
N ALA A 4 0.58 -0.93 18.87
CA ALA A 4 0.10 -2.20 19.41
C ALA A 4 0.86 -2.60 20.70
N THR A 5 2.18 -2.40 20.73
CA THR A 5 2.99 -2.67 21.91
C THR A 5 2.66 -1.72 23.08
N ALA A 6 2.44 -0.42 22.78
CA ALA A 6 2.03 0.56 23.79
C ALA A 6 0.63 0.26 24.34
N THR A 7 -0.29 -0.14 23.49
CA THR A 7 -1.67 -0.55 23.88
C THR A 7 -1.62 -1.77 24.80
N LEU A 8 -0.78 -2.76 24.47
CA LEU A 8 -0.55 -3.91 25.35
C LEU A 8 0.00 -3.49 26.70
N ALA A 9 1.02 -2.64 26.72
CA ALA A 9 1.61 -2.15 27.97
C ALA A 9 0.57 -1.39 28.82
N ALA A 10 -0.25 -0.54 28.20
CA ALA A 10 -1.34 0.18 28.85
C ALA A 10 -2.37 -0.80 29.45
N ARG A 11 -2.79 -1.84 28.73
CA ARG A 11 -3.71 -2.90 29.22
C ARG A 11 -3.12 -3.59 30.46
N MET A 12 -1.84 -3.89 30.42
CA MET A 12 -1.15 -4.56 31.55
C MET A 12 -1.01 -3.67 32.78
N LEU A 13 -0.74 -2.37 32.59
CA LEU A 13 -0.58 -1.42 33.69
C LEU A 13 -1.91 -1.06 34.35
N THR A 14 -2.95 -0.88 33.56
CA THR A 14 -4.27 -0.44 34.07
C THR A 14 -5.13 -1.59 34.57
N GLY A 15 -4.86 -2.83 34.12
CA GLY A 15 -5.72 -3.99 34.35
C GLY A 15 -7.07 -3.90 33.64
N GLN A 16 -7.25 -2.96 32.73
CA GLN A 16 -8.48 -2.82 31.96
C GLN A 16 -8.55 -3.85 30.85
N HIS A 17 -9.74 -4.43 30.67
CA HIS A 17 -10.00 -5.44 29.65
C HIS A 17 -10.64 -4.80 28.40
N TYR A 18 -9.81 -4.33 27.50
CA TYR A 18 -10.21 -3.92 26.15
C TYR A 18 -9.52 -4.79 25.11
N PRO A 19 -10.19 -5.11 24.00
CA PRO A 19 -9.59 -5.93 22.94
C PRO A 19 -8.47 -5.16 22.21
N ILE A 20 -7.49 -5.89 21.73
CA ILE A 20 -6.41 -5.38 20.88
C ILE A 20 -6.57 -6.01 19.51
N VAL A 21 -6.89 -5.19 18.51
CA VAL A 21 -6.95 -5.58 17.11
C VAL A 21 -5.71 -5.04 16.39
N CYS A 22 -4.95 -5.94 15.77
CA CYS A 22 -3.77 -5.60 15.00
C CYS A 22 -4.12 -5.65 13.51
N VAL A 23 -3.86 -4.53 12.81
CA VAL A 23 -4.09 -4.38 11.37
C VAL A 23 -2.76 -3.97 10.74
N PRO A 24 -1.92 -4.91 10.29
CA PRO A 24 -0.73 -4.58 9.51
C PRO A 24 -1.11 -3.94 8.18
N THR A 25 -0.45 -2.85 7.81
CA THR A 25 -0.69 -2.11 6.56
C THR A 25 0.41 -2.33 5.52
N ASP A 26 1.23 -3.34 5.74
CA ASP A 26 2.17 -3.93 4.79
C ASP A 26 1.91 -5.44 4.70
N TYR A 27 2.47 -6.10 3.70
CA TYR A 27 2.29 -7.55 3.49
C TYR A 27 3.27 -8.38 4.33
N GLU A 28 3.54 -7.91 5.54
CA GLU A 28 4.46 -8.54 6.48
C GLU A 28 3.93 -8.48 7.92
N THR A 29 4.13 -9.55 8.66
CA THR A 29 3.80 -9.64 10.10
C THR A 29 5.02 -9.93 10.98
N GLU A 30 6.23 -9.86 10.43
CA GLU A 30 7.45 -10.10 11.19
C GLU A 30 7.76 -8.95 12.17
N GLY A 31 8.67 -9.22 13.10
CA GLY A 31 9.15 -8.23 14.05
C GLY A 31 8.42 -8.19 15.38
N LEU A 32 8.29 -6.99 15.95
CA LEU A 32 7.87 -6.76 17.34
C LEU A 32 6.34 -6.68 17.54
N TRP A 33 5.55 -7.37 16.72
CA TRP A 33 4.11 -7.44 16.94
C TRP A 33 3.78 -8.19 18.24
N PRO A 34 2.77 -7.78 19.01
CA PRO A 34 2.36 -8.47 20.23
C PRO A 34 1.57 -9.75 19.90
N HIS A 35 2.21 -10.70 19.21
CA HIS A 35 1.59 -11.87 18.61
C HIS A 35 0.63 -12.63 19.53
N LYS A 36 1.02 -12.81 20.80
CA LYS A 36 0.21 -13.57 21.77
C LYS A 36 -0.78 -12.72 22.56
N ALA A 37 -0.71 -11.40 22.46
CA ALA A 37 -1.55 -10.48 23.23
C ALA A 37 -2.65 -9.84 22.41
N ALA A 38 -2.50 -9.82 21.10
CA ALA A 38 -3.56 -9.37 20.22
C ALA A 38 -4.75 -10.35 20.31
N ASP A 39 -5.92 -9.79 20.40
CA ASP A 39 -7.16 -10.56 20.39
C ASP A 39 -7.57 -10.92 18.97
N LEU A 40 -7.15 -10.08 18.00
CA LEU A 40 -7.40 -10.30 16.59
C LEU A 40 -6.26 -9.71 15.74
N PHE A 41 -5.81 -10.46 14.75
CA PHE A 41 -4.98 -10.01 13.64
C PHE A 41 -5.82 -10.01 12.37
N CYS A 42 -6.00 -8.83 11.78
CA CYS A 42 -6.59 -8.66 10.46
C CYS A 42 -5.46 -8.53 9.44
N VAL A 43 -5.19 -9.60 8.68
CA VAL A 43 -4.04 -9.69 7.78
C VAL A 43 -4.45 -9.58 6.31
N ALA A 44 -3.49 -9.21 5.46
CA ALA A 44 -3.76 -8.95 4.05
C ALA A 44 -4.05 -10.22 3.24
N ASN A 45 -3.41 -11.34 3.58
CA ASN A 45 -3.51 -12.58 2.81
C ASN A 45 -3.11 -13.81 3.64
N GLU A 46 -3.27 -15.01 3.06
CA GLU A 46 -2.93 -16.29 3.69
C GLU A 46 -1.44 -16.40 4.03
N SER A 47 -0.54 -15.90 3.19
CA SER A 47 0.90 -15.94 3.47
C SER A 47 1.26 -15.22 4.77
N MET A 48 0.58 -14.11 5.07
CA MET A 48 0.73 -13.42 6.36
C MET A 48 0.17 -14.26 7.51
N ALA A 49 -0.99 -14.89 7.33
CA ALA A 49 -1.56 -15.81 8.33
C ALA A 49 -0.61 -16.96 8.66
N GLU A 50 0.02 -17.56 7.64
CA GLU A 50 1.01 -18.60 7.80
C GLU A 50 2.23 -18.17 8.65
N THR A 51 2.60 -16.89 8.64
CA THR A 51 3.69 -16.40 9.49
C THR A 51 3.28 -16.26 10.96
N LEU A 52 1.99 -16.13 11.27
CA LEU A 52 1.46 -15.99 12.63
C LEU A 52 1.29 -17.34 13.35
N ARG A 53 0.91 -18.40 12.63
CA ARG A 53 0.68 -19.73 13.21
C ARG A 53 1.87 -20.28 14.00
N PRO A 54 3.12 -20.27 13.48
CA PRO A 54 4.29 -20.74 14.25
C PRO A 54 4.58 -19.89 15.49
N ARG A 55 4.08 -18.65 15.52
CA ARG A 55 4.20 -17.72 16.67
C ARG A 55 3.13 -17.95 17.74
N LYS A 56 2.36 -19.03 17.59
CA LYS A 56 1.30 -19.44 18.52
C LYS A 56 0.17 -18.41 18.66
N VAL A 57 -0.14 -17.69 17.60
CA VAL A 57 -1.37 -16.94 17.48
C VAL A 57 -2.48 -17.96 17.25
N PRO A 58 -3.57 -17.95 18.05
CA PRO A 58 -4.71 -18.86 17.85
C PRO A 58 -5.34 -18.63 16.48
N GLU A 59 -5.81 -19.69 15.82
CA GLU A 59 -6.41 -19.60 14.49
C GLU A 59 -7.65 -18.70 14.49
N GLU A 60 -8.45 -18.77 15.55
CA GLU A 60 -9.63 -17.92 15.76
C GLU A 60 -9.30 -16.44 15.95
N SER A 61 -8.02 -16.12 16.21
CA SER A 61 -7.50 -14.75 16.31
C SER A 61 -6.83 -14.25 15.01
N ILE A 62 -6.94 -15.00 13.92
CA ILE A 62 -6.40 -14.61 12.61
C ILE A 62 -7.58 -14.47 11.64
N LEU A 63 -7.68 -13.30 11.01
CA LEU A 63 -8.71 -13.04 10.02
C LEU A 63 -8.07 -12.42 8.77
N ILE A 64 -8.30 -13.01 7.61
CA ILE A 64 -7.85 -12.49 6.34
C ILE A 64 -8.91 -11.49 5.86
N THR A 65 -8.58 -10.20 5.94
CA THR A 65 -9.47 -9.10 5.57
C THR A 65 -8.96 -8.31 4.37
N GLY A 66 -7.69 -8.41 4.07
CA GLY A 66 -7.00 -7.41 3.25
C GLY A 66 -6.53 -6.22 4.09
N ILE A 67 -5.80 -5.31 3.45
CA ILE A 67 -5.39 -4.02 4.01
C ILE A 67 -6.53 -3.02 3.78
N PRO A 68 -6.98 -2.27 4.82
CA PRO A 68 -8.09 -1.33 4.66
C PRO A 68 -7.70 -0.13 3.80
N THR A 69 -8.56 0.20 2.86
CA THR A 69 -8.49 1.42 2.04
C THR A 69 -9.69 2.32 2.36
N ARG A 70 -9.67 3.55 1.86
CA ARG A 70 -10.81 4.47 1.94
C ARG A 70 -12.01 3.86 1.18
N ASP A 71 -13.21 4.22 1.61
CA ASP A 71 -14.46 3.73 1.02
C ASP A 71 -14.63 4.06 -0.47
N ASP A 72 -13.98 5.13 -0.93
CA ASP A 72 -13.96 5.52 -2.34
C ASP A 72 -13.42 4.40 -3.26
N PHE A 73 -12.46 3.59 -2.78
CA PHE A 73 -11.89 2.47 -3.55
C PHE A 73 -12.83 1.27 -3.73
N ARG A 74 -14.02 1.31 -3.12
CA ARG A 74 -15.11 0.33 -3.33
C ARG A 74 -16.03 0.71 -4.48
N ARG A 75 -16.01 1.99 -4.89
CA ARG A 75 -16.94 2.53 -5.89
C ARG A 75 -16.56 2.08 -7.29
N ALA A 76 -17.55 1.92 -8.13
CA ALA A 76 -17.35 1.81 -9.57
C ALA A 76 -17.29 3.23 -10.16
N TYR A 77 -16.30 3.48 -10.98
CA TYR A 77 -16.11 4.76 -11.66
C TYR A 77 -16.29 4.58 -13.15
N ASP A 78 -17.03 5.51 -13.77
CA ASP A 78 -17.09 5.63 -15.23
C ASP A 78 -15.83 6.35 -15.72
N ARG A 79 -14.89 5.60 -16.28
CA ARG A 79 -13.57 6.12 -16.70
C ARG A 79 -13.66 7.30 -17.67
N PRO A 80 -14.51 7.26 -18.74
CA PRO A 80 -14.68 8.41 -19.64
C PRO A 80 -15.12 9.67 -18.92
N SER A 81 -16.12 9.59 -18.05
CA SER A 81 -16.61 10.74 -17.27
C SER A 81 -15.54 11.30 -16.33
N VAL A 82 -14.79 10.43 -15.65
CA VAL A 82 -13.69 10.90 -14.76
C VAL A 82 -12.59 11.59 -15.58
N ARG A 83 -12.22 11.03 -16.73
CA ARG A 83 -11.22 11.67 -17.62
C ARG A 83 -11.69 13.01 -18.13
N GLU A 84 -12.96 13.15 -18.50
CA GLU A 84 -13.54 14.42 -18.92
C GLU A 84 -13.50 15.47 -17.80
N GLN A 85 -13.92 15.11 -16.58
CA GLN A 85 -13.89 15.99 -15.41
C GLN A 85 -12.47 16.47 -15.07
N LEU A 86 -11.48 15.58 -15.20
CA LEU A 86 -10.07 15.87 -14.95
C LEU A 86 -9.35 16.45 -16.18
N LYS A 87 -10.05 16.67 -17.30
CA LYS A 87 -9.49 17.16 -18.57
C LYS A 87 -8.36 16.28 -19.10
N LEU A 88 -8.47 14.97 -18.92
CA LEU A 88 -7.52 13.99 -19.41
C LEU A 88 -7.93 13.46 -20.77
N PRO A 89 -7.00 13.08 -21.64
CA PRO A 89 -7.30 12.58 -22.97
C PRO A 89 -8.07 11.25 -22.93
N GLN A 90 -9.00 11.06 -23.86
CA GLN A 90 -9.79 9.83 -24.02
C GLN A 90 -9.09 8.82 -24.93
N ASP A 91 -8.25 9.29 -25.83
CA ASP A 91 -7.60 8.54 -26.91
C ASP A 91 -6.23 7.96 -26.56
N ARG A 92 -5.70 8.30 -25.37
CA ARG A 92 -4.40 7.85 -24.89
C ARG A 92 -4.53 7.06 -23.60
N ARG A 93 -3.56 6.19 -23.34
CA ARG A 93 -3.46 5.49 -22.05
C ARG A 93 -2.83 6.42 -21.02
N ILE A 94 -3.46 6.47 -19.85
CA ILE A 94 -3.03 7.32 -18.74
C ILE A 94 -2.02 6.57 -17.86
N VAL A 95 -0.83 7.14 -17.70
CA VAL A 95 0.21 6.69 -16.76
C VAL A 95 0.22 7.65 -15.58
N LEU A 96 -0.24 7.17 -14.44
CA LEU A 96 -0.30 7.93 -13.19
C LEU A 96 0.98 7.76 -12.37
N ALA A 97 1.73 8.84 -12.15
CA ALA A 97 2.91 8.85 -11.29
C ALA A 97 2.60 9.45 -9.93
N LEU A 98 2.64 8.64 -8.88
CA LEU A 98 2.33 9.04 -7.50
C LEU A 98 3.60 9.60 -6.82
N ALA A 99 3.91 10.87 -7.09
CA ALA A 99 5.14 11.53 -6.67
C ALA A 99 5.00 12.36 -5.37
N GLY A 100 3.79 12.44 -4.81
CA GLY A 100 3.41 13.42 -3.79
C GLY A 100 3.59 13.00 -2.33
N ALA A 101 4.10 11.82 -2.01
CA ALA A 101 4.38 11.50 -0.63
C ALA A 101 5.57 12.33 -0.12
N TYR A 102 5.46 12.89 1.11
CA TYR A 102 6.64 13.40 1.82
C TYR A 102 7.60 12.22 2.02
N LEU A 103 8.63 12.17 1.17
CA LEU A 103 9.52 11.04 1.10
C LEU A 103 10.64 11.24 2.10
N PRO A 104 10.88 10.31 3.04
CA PRO A 104 12.14 10.27 3.78
C PRO A 104 13.32 10.23 2.80
N ARG A 105 14.48 10.71 3.21
CA ARG A 105 15.70 10.74 2.36
C ARG A 105 15.96 9.47 1.53
N PRO A 106 15.69 8.23 2.01
CA PRO A 106 15.87 7.02 1.20
C PRO A 106 15.06 6.98 -0.09
N TYR A 107 13.94 7.73 -0.17
CA TYR A 107 13.04 7.74 -1.32
C TYR A 107 13.28 8.90 -2.31
N VAL A 108 14.28 9.75 -2.09
CA VAL A 108 14.69 10.80 -3.04
C VAL A 108 14.95 10.21 -4.44
N HIS A 109 15.41 8.97 -4.51
CA HIS A 109 15.66 8.27 -5.77
C HIS A 109 14.40 8.10 -6.64
N PHE A 110 13.20 8.04 -6.04
CA PHE A 110 11.95 7.97 -6.79
C PHE A 110 11.75 9.22 -7.65
N ARG A 111 11.80 10.41 -7.04
CA ARG A 111 11.65 11.69 -7.74
C ARG A 111 12.78 11.91 -8.75
N THR A 112 14.02 11.64 -8.36
CA THR A 112 15.17 11.73 -9.27
C THR A 112 15.01 10.83 -10.50
N ALA A 113 14.38 9.66 -10.36
CA ALA A 113 14.13 8.78 -11.51
C ALA A 113 13.02 9.34 -12.41
N LEU A 114 11.97 9.95 -11.82
CA LEU A 114 10.93 10.64 -12.59
C LEU A 114 11.48 11.85 -13.34
N ASP A 115 12.26 12.70 -12.67
CA ASP A 115 12.87 13.88 -13.29
C ASP A 115 13.76 13.48 -14.48
N LYS A 116 14.55 12.42 -14.32
CA LYS A 116 15.38 11.87 -15.41
C LYS A 116 14.57 11.21 -16.54
N LEU A 117 13.32 10.86 -16.30
CA LEU A 117 12.44 10.31 -17.33
C LEU A 117 11.84 11.41 -18.22
N LEU A 118 11.59 12.62 -17.68
CA LEU A 118 10.88 13.69 -18.39
C LEU A 118 11.38 13.95 -19.82
N PRO A 119 12.69 14.05 -20.11
CA PRO A 119 13.19 14.33 -21.47
C PRO A 119 12.83 13.26 -22.50
N TYR A 120 12.42 12.07 -22.06
CA TYR A 120 12.10 10.93 -22.94
C TYR A 120 10.61 10.76 -23.19
N LEU A 121 9.75 11.59 -22.58
CA LEU A 121 8.29 11.44 -22.67
C LEU A 121 7.73 11.73 -24.08
N HIS A 122 8.41 12.56 -24.86
CA HIS A 122 8.06 12.76 -26.29
C HIS A 122 8.00 11.47 -27.11
N GLY A 123 8.78 10.46 -26.73
CA GLY A 123 8.71 9.15 -27.37
C GLY A 123 7.37 8.42 -27.20
N PHE A 124 6.41 8.99 -26.45
CA PHE A 124 5.11 8.42 -26.15
C PHE A 124 3.94 9.33 -26.52
N ASP A 125 4.18 10.46 -27.23
CA ASP A 125 3.17 11.50 -27.50
C ASP A 125 1.86 10.95 -28.08
N ASP A 126 1.92 9.94 -28.94
CA ASP A 126 0.74 9.34 -29.57
C ASP A 126 0.11 8.19 -28.76
N THR A 127 0.74 7.72 -27.67
CA THR A 127 0.33 6.48 -27.01
C THR A 127 0.03 6.60 -25.53
N LEU A 128 0.81 7.42 -24.81
CA LEU A 128 0.69 7.59 -23.38
C LEU A 128 0.53 9.07 -23.02
N HIS A 129 -0.26 9.31 -21.97
CA HIS A 129 -0.34 10.59 -21.30
C HIS A 129 0.04 10.41 -19.83
N PHE A 130 0.95 11.22 -19.36
CA PHE A 130 1.51 11.12 -18.01
C PHE A 130 0.79 12.09 -17.07
N VAL A 131 0.32 11.59 -15.93
CA VAL A 131 -0.28 12.41 -14.88
C VAL A 131 0.59 12.30 -13.65
N PHE A 132 1.28 13.37 -13.30
CA PHE A 132 2.11 13.46 -12.11
C PHE A 132 1.30 14.06 -10.96
N VAL A 133 1.18 13.34 -9.86
CA VAL A 133 0.53 13.85 -8.63
C VAL A 133 1.62 14.20 -7.64
N ALA A 134 1.82 15.50 -7.39
CA ALA A 134 2.79 16.01 -6.43
C ALA A 134 2.28 16.03 -4.98
N GLY A 135 0.97 15.82 -4.77
CA GLY A 135 0.35 15.85 -3.45
C GLY A 135 0.44 17.21 -2.79
N SER A 136 0.78 17.24 -1.50
CA SER A 136 0.92 18.49 -0.74
C SER A 136 2.26 19.21 -0.95
N ASP A 137 3.14 18.70 -1.79
CA ASP A 137 4.45 19.31 -2.07
C ASP A 137 4.36 20.30 -3.24
N ALA A 138 3.98 21.53 -2.94
CA ALA A 138 3.82 22.60 -3.93
C ALA A 138 5.13 22.99 -4.64
N ASP A 139 6.28 22.78 -4.00
CA ASP A 139 7.57 23.09 -4.60
C ASP A 139 7.92 22.07 -5.68
N TYR A 140 7.68 20.79 -5.40
CA TYR A 140 7.87 19.74 -6.39
C TYR A 140 6.85 19.83 -7.53
N ALA A 141 5.60 20.20 -7.24
CA ALA A 141 4.62 20.46 -8.30
C ALA A 141 5.05 21.57 -9.25
N ARG A 142 5.60 22.66 -8.71
CA ARG A 142 6.13 23.79 -9.48
C ARG A 142 7.33 23.36 -10.33
N HIS A 143 8.27 22.62 -9.74
CA HIS A 143 9.40 22.07 -10.45
C HIS A 143 8.96 21.20 -11.65
N LEU A 144 8.06 20.26 -11.44
CA LEU A 144 7.55 19.40 -12.52
C LEU A 144 6.86 20.19 -13.64
N ARG A 145 6.05 21.21 -13.29
CA ARG A 145 5.40 22.07 -14.30
C ARG A 145 6.41 22.84 -15.13
N GLN A 146 7.42 23.42 -14.48
CA GLN A 146 8.50 24.14 -15.15
C GLN A 146 9.27 23.22 -16.12
N GLU A 147 9.69 22.04 -15.64
CA GLU A 147 10.40 21.06 -16.48
C GLU A 147 9.55 20.62 -17.68
N CYS A 148 8.25 20.34 -17.46
CA CYS A 148 7.33 19.96 -18.54
C CYS A 148 7.17 21.09 -19.57
N GLU A 149 7.10 22.35 -19.13
CA GLU A 149 6.99 23.53 -20.01
C GLU A 149 8.29 23.73 -20.80
N GLU A 150 9.46 23.71 -20.14
CA GLU A 150 10.77 23.87 -20.77
C GLU A 150 11.05 22.77 -21.81
N LEU A 151 10.59 21.56 -21.56
CA LEU A 151 10.70 20.43 -22.48
C LEU A 151 9.59 20.42 -23.55
N GLY A 152 8.56 21.27 -23.45
CA GLY A 152 7.43 21.32 -24.37
C GLY A 152 6.56 20.05 -24.36
N LEU A 153 6.38 19.40 -23.22
CA LEU A 153 5.66 18.13 -23.11
C LEU A 153 4.14 18.34 -23.17
N ALA A 154 3.53 18.07 -24.32
CA ALA A 154 2.08 18.11 -24.50
C ALA A 154 1.34 16.87 -23.91
N ASN A 155 2.06 15.79 -23.62
CA ASN A 155 1.55 14.53 -23.07
C ASN A 155 1.77 14.39 -21.57
N ALA A 156 1.92 15.49 -20.84
CA ALA A 156 2.08 15.51 -19.39
C ALA A 156 1.11 16.48 -18.72
N THR A 157 0.54 16.05 -17.58
CA THR A 157 -0.29 16.87 -16.69
C THR A 157 0.27 16.77 -15.28
N VAL A 158 0.41 17.91 -14.59
CA VAL A 158 0.88 17.95 -13.20
C VAL A 158 -0.26 18.40 -12.31
N LEU A 159 -0.66 17.52 -11.40
CA LEU A 159 -1.68 17.78 -10.37
C LEU A 159 -1.01 17.99 -9.01
N ASP A 160 -1.58 18.88 -8.24
CA ASP A 160 -1.26 19.07 -6.83
C ASP A 160 -1.87 17.95 -5.98
N TYR A 161 -2.49 18.28 -4.86
CA TYR A 161 -3.24 17.34 -4.05
C TYR A 161 -4.55 16.95 -4.75
N VAL A 162 -4.86 15.66 -4.76
CA VAL A 162 -6.08 15.09 -5.35
C VAL A 162 -6.93 14.46 -4.26
N ASP A 163 -8.13 14.98 -4.05
CA ASP A 163 -9.05 14.49 -3.02
C ASP A 163 -9.61 13.10 -3.38
N ASP A 164 -10.08 12.93 -4.60
CA ASP A 164 -10.61 11.65 -5.11
C ASP A 164 -9.53 10.89 -5.89
N MET A 165 -8.56 10.35 -5.15
CA MET A 165 -7.50 9.54 -5.72
C MET A 165 -8.04 8.23 -6.32
N ALA A 166 -9.12 7.69 -5.76
CA ALA A 166 -9.72 6.46 -6.27
C ALA A 166 -10.30 6.65 -7.68
N ALA A 167 -10.96 7.78 -7.93
CA ALA A 167 -11.44 8.12 -9.28
C ALA A 167 -10.27 8.28 -10.27
N LEU A 168 -9.21 9.02 -9.88
CA LEU A 168 -8.04 9.21 -10.74
C LEU A 168 -7.32 7.88 -11.03
N MET A 169 -7.14 7.02 -10.03
CA MET A 169 -6.59 5.69 -10.24
C MET A 169 -7.47 4.85 -11.17
N ALA A 170 -8.79 4.83 -10.95
CA ALA A 170 -9.72 4.10 -11.81
C ALA A 170 -9.71 4.59 -13.26
N ALA A 171 -9.44 5.89 -13.50
CA ALA A 171 -9.31 6.48 -14.83
C ALA A 171 -7.94 6.19 -15.49
N SER A 172 -6.97 5.65 -14.75
CA SER A 172 -5.61 5.39 -15.22
C SER A 172 -5.45 3.97 -15.76
N ASP A 173 -4.46 3.79 -16.64
CA ASP A 173 -4.14 2.49 -17.26
C ASP A 173 -2.91 1.84 -16.65
N LEU A 174 -2.09 2.63 -15.95
CA LEU A 174 -0.87 2.20 -15.29
C LEU A 174 -0.53 3.18 -14.18
N ALA A 175 -0.05 2.68 -13.04
CA ALA A 175 0.48 3.50 -11.96
C ALA A 175 1.99 3.30 -11.81
N ILE A 176 2.72 4.39 -11.59
CA ILE A 176 4.10 4.40 -11.12
C ILE A 176 4.07 4.86 -9.66
N CYS A 177 4.44 3.99 -8.74
CA CYS A 177 4.34 4.29 -7.32
C CYS A 177 5.49 3.67 -6.52
N LYS A 178 5.56 4.03 -5.24
CA LYS A 178 6.40 3.31 -4.27
C LYS A 178 5.73 1.99 -3.87
N SER A 179 6.52 1.10 -3.27
CA SER A 179 6.06 -0.19 -2.78
C SER A 179 5.40 -0.15 -1.39
N GLY A 180 4.88 1.00 -0.94
CA GLY A 180 4.18 1.11 0.33
C GLY A 180 2.86 0.33 0.34
N GLY A 181 2.57 -0.39 1.43
CA GLY A 181 1.45 -1.31 1.52
C GLY A 181 0.08 -0.67 1.21
N LEU A 182 -0.19 0.54 1.70
CA LEU A 182 -1.43 1.25 1.39
C LEU A 182 -1.55 1.59 -0.10
N THR A 183 -0.51 2.18 -0.69
CA THR A 183 -0.55 2.57 -2.11
C THR A 183 -0.74 1.38 -3.05
N VAL A 184 -0.02 0.28 -2.82
CA VAL A 184 -0.18 -0.92 -3.66
C VAL A 184 -1.55 -1.55 -3.48
N THR A 185 -2.12 -1.51 -2.26
CA THR A 185 -3.49 -1.97 -2.01
C THR A 185 -4.54 -1.10 -2.69
N GLU A 186 -4.35 0.22 -2.69
CA GLU A 186 -5.19 1.17 -3.42
C GLU A 186 -5.17 0.88 -4.93
N CYS A 187 -3.99 0.64 -5.51
CA CYS A 187 -3.85 0.24 -6.91
C CYS A 187 -4.58 -1.09 -7.21
N LEU A 188 -4.45 -2.09 -6.33
CA LEU A 188 -5.17 -3.36 -6.46
C LEU A 188 -6.69 -3.16 -6.40
N CYS A 189 -7.20 -2.36 -5.46
CA CYS A 189 -8.62 -2.06 -5.31
C CYS A 189 -9.17 -1.29 -6.52
N ALA A 190 -8.45 -0.28 -7.00
CA ALA A 190 -8.80 0.49 -8.19
C ALA A 190 -8.58 -0.27 -9.51
N GLN A 191 -8.02 -1.48 -9.46
CA GLN A 191 -7.69 -2.30 -10.62
C GLN A 191 -6.76 -1.57 -11.62
N VAL A 192 -5.73 -0.95 -11.09
CA VAL A 192 -4.68 -0.28 -11.86
C VAL A 192 -3.40 -1.11 -11.80
N PRO A 193 -2.86 -1.55 -12.95
CA PRO A 193 -1.55 -2.19 -13.01
C PRO A 193 -0.48 -1.26 -12.48
N MET A 194 0.60 -1.80 -11.88
CA MET A 194 1.58 -0.94 -11.22
C MET A 194 3.03 -1.28 -11.56
N ILE A 195 3.84 -0.24 -11.71
CA ILE A 195 5.30 -0.28 -11.72
C ILE A 195 5.78 0.28 -10.38
N LEU A 196 6.43 -0.54 -9.58
CA LEU A 196 7.04 -0.16 -8.33
C LEU A 196 8.41 0.46 -8.64
N LEU A 197 8.57 1.75 -8.33
CA LEU A 197 9.79 2.49 -8.66
C LEU A 197 10.65 2.74 -7.42
N GLY A 198 11.93 2.43 -7.53
CA GLY A 198 12.95 2.72 -6.53
C GLY A 198 13.32 1.54 -5.66
N LYS A 199 14.30 1.75 -4.78
CA LYS A 199 14.74 0.72 -3.83
C LYS A 199 13.74 0.59 -2.69
N ALA A 200 13.34 -0.63 -2.39
CA ALA A 200 12.51 -0.93 -1.24
C ALA A 200 13.36 -1.12 0.03
N TYR A 201 12.85 -0.68 1.17
CA TYR A 201 13.51 -0.77 2.47
C TYR A 201 12.57 -1.39 3.51
N GLY A 202 13.15 -2.13 4.47
CA GLY A 202 12.37 -2.74 5.55
C GLY A 202 11.21 -3.59 5.01
N GLN A 203 10.03 -3.34 5.51
CA GLN A 203 8.79 -4.04 5.18
C GLN A 203 8.39 -3.90 3.70
N GLU A 204 8.74 -2.79 3.04
CA GLU A 204 8.45 -2.59 1.64
C GLU A 204 9.17 -3.59 0.71
N LYS A 205 10.30 -4.22 1.17
CA LYS A 205 10.96 -5.30 0.43
C LYS A 205 10.05 -6.52 0.25
N VAL A 206 9.29 -6.85 1.30
CA VAL A 206 8.35 -7.98 1.26
C VAL A 206 7.21 -7.66 0.29
N ASN A 207 6.71 -6.42 0.31
CA ASN A 207 5.69 -5.96 -0.64
C ASN A 207 6.17 -6.13 -2.10
N VAL A 208 7.39 -5.66 -2.40
CA VAL A 208 7.99 -5.83 -3.74
C VAL A 208 8.11 -7.31 -4.10
N GLN A 209 8.74 -8.10 -3.22
CA GLN A 209 9.00 -9.51 -3.48
C GLN A 209 7.70 -10.28 -3.73
N MET A 210 6.68 -10.07 -2.91
CA MET A 210 5.39 -10.71 -3.07
C MET A 210 4.72 -10.35 -4.40
N LEU A 211 4.57 -9.04 -4.67
CA LEU A 211 3.87 -8.58 -5.87
C LEU A 211 4.59 -8.98 -7.17
N THR A 212 5.92 -8.93 -7.17
CA THR A 212 6.69 -9.31 -8.37
C THR A 212 6.74 -10.83 -8.58
N SER A 213 6.85 -11.64 -7.51
CA SER A 213 6.83 -13.10 -7.62
C SER A 213 5.49 -13.63 -8.12
N LEU A 214 4.40 -12.92 -7.81
CA LEU A 214 3.06 -13.21 -8.33
C LEU A 214 2.84 -12.68 -9.76
N GLY A 215 3.75 -11.82 -10.27
CA GLY A 215 3.52 -11.08 -11.50
C GLY A 215 2.40 -10.05 -11.41
N ALA A 216 2.05 -9.59 -10.20
CA ALA A 216 1.04 -8.58 -9.94
C ALA A 216 1.56 -7.13 -10.06
N ALA A 217 2.88 -6.97 -10.13
CA ALA A 217 3.56 -5.70 -10.39
C ALA A 217 4.89 -5.91 -11.10
N MET A 218 5.38 -4.87 -11.77
CA MET A 218 6.78 -4.78 -12.21
C MET A 218 7.57 -3.93 -11.21
N HIS A 219 8.86 -4.20 -11.04
CA HIS A 219 9.74 -3.44 -10.17
C HIS A 219 10.96 -2.94 -10.93
N VAL A 220 11.26 -1.65 -10.78
CA VAL A 220 12.38 -0.97 -11.41
C VAL A 220 13.05 -0.04 -10.40
N THR A 221 14.36 0.17 -10.55
CA THR A 221 15.15 0.96 -9.60
C THR A 221 15.79 2.21 -10.19
N THR A 222 15.80 2.29 -11.52
CA THR A 222 16.43 3.38 -12.27
C THR A 222 15.49 3.98 -13.30
N ALA A 223 15.76 5.23 -13.72
CA ALA A 223 15.03 5.88 -14.81
C ALA A 223 15.11 5.11 -16.14
N ARG A 224 16.26 4.48 -16.40
CA ARG A 224 16.45 3.67 -17.62
C ARG A 224 15.57 2.43 -17.61
N GLU A 225 15.57 1.68 -16.52
CA GLU A 225 14.68 0.51 -16.36
C GLU A 225 13.21 0.93 -16.47
N LEU A 226 12.84 2.08 -15.87
CA LEU A 226 11.49 2.62 -15.98
C LEU A 226 11.13 2.94 -17.43
N LEU A 227 12.01 3.62 -18.18
CA LEU A 227 11.81 3.94 -19.58
C LEU A 227 11.64 2.68 -20.44
N ASP A 228 12.49 1.68 -20.23
CA ASP A 228 12.42 0.41 -20.98
C ASP A 228 11.14 -0.37 -20.64
N THR A 229 10.70 -0.34 -19.37
CA THR A 229 9.44 -0.94 -18.92
C THR A 229 8.23 -0.21 -19.52
N LEU A 230 8.23 1.12 -19.56
CA LEU A 230 7.19 1.90 -20.21
C LEU A 230 7.09 1.60 -21.71
N ARG A 231 8.22 1.49 -22.41
CA ARG A 231 8.25 1.06 -23.81
C ARG A 231 7.67 -0.32 -24.01
N HIS A 232 8.01 -1.24 -23.10
CA HIS A 232 7.45 -2.60 -23.11
C HIS A 232 5.93 -2.60 -22.95
N VAL A 233 5.40 -1.93 -21.91
CA VAL A 233 3.95 -1.84 -21.67
C VAL A 233 3.22 -1.06 -22.77
N ALA A 234 3.86 -0.04 -23.35
CA ALA A 234 3.31 0.68 -24.50
C ALA A 234 3.12 -0.23 -25.71
N LYS A 235 4.10 -1.09 -25.96
CA LYS A 235 4.10 -2.05 -27.09
C LYS A 235 3.24 -3.28 -26.83
N TYR A 236 3.23 -3.77 -25.58
CA TYR A 236 2.56 -5.01 -25.16
C TYR A 236 1.58 -4.73 -24.00
N PRO A 237 0.39 -4.13 -24.29
CA PRO A 237 -0.59 -3.75 -23.26
C PRO A 237 -1.15 -4.96 -22.49
N GLU A 238 -1.08 -6.15 -23.05
CA GLU A 238 -1.47 -7.40 -22.38
C GLU A 238 -0.63 -7.68 -21.14
N SER A 239 0.60 -7.18 -21.07
CA SER A 239 1.45 -7.32 -19.88
C SER A 239 0.85 -6.60 -18.66
N ALA A 240 0.26 -5.43 -18.87
CA ALA A 240 -0.48 -4.69 -17.85
C ALA A 240 -1.75 -5.43 -17.40
N ARG A 241 -2.50 -6.01 -18.36
CA ARG A 241 -3.68 -6.83 -18.05
C ARG A 241 -3.32 -8.08 -17.25
N ALA A 242 -2.19 -8.72 -17.55
CA ALA A 242 -1.71 -9.88 -16.80
C ALA A 242 -1.46 -9.54 -15.33
N MET A 243 -0.92 -8.36 -15.01
CA MET A 243 -0.72 -7.91 -13.62
C MET A 243 -2.05 -7.85 -12.84
N LEU A 244 -3.13 -7.38 -13.46
CA LEU A 244 -4.46 -7.33 -12.84
C LEU A 244 -5.02 -8.71 -12.53
N ILE A 245 -4.87 -9.64 -13.46
CA ILE A 245 -5.34 -11.03 -13.29
C ILE A 245 -4.56 -11.68 -12.14
N ASN A 246 -3.24 -11.55 -12.18
CA ASN A 246 -2.35 -12.16 -11.19
C ASN A 246 -2.53 -11.58 -9.78
N GLY A 247 -2.86 -10.29 -9.66
CA GLY A 247 -3.11 -9.62 -8.38
C GLY A 247 -4.55 -9.69 -7.88
N SER A 248 -5.48 -10.27 -8.66
CA SER A 248 -6.92 -10.21 -8.36
C SER A 248 -7.33 -10.76 -7.00
N PHE A 249 -6.67 -11.83 -6.54
CA PHE A 249 -6.95 -12.46 -5.24
C PHE A 249 -6.44 -11.64 -4.03
N LEU A 250 -5.58 -10.63 -4.26
CA LEU A 250 -5.13 -9.70 -3.22
C LEU A 250 -6.07 -8.49 -3.07
N ARG A 251 -7.09 -8.40 -3.92
CA ARG A 251 -8.04 -7.31 -3.94
C ARG A 251 -9.13 -7.51 -2.90
N HIS A 252 -9.11 -6.73 -1.83
CA HIS A 252 -10.08 -6.75 -0.74
C HIS A 252 -10.73 -5.35 -0.55
N PRO A 253 -11.65 -4.92 -1.42
CA PRO A 253 -12.22 -3.57 -1.34
C PRO A 253 -13.08 -3.35 -0.09
N ASN A 254 -13.56 -4.42 0.56
CA ASN A 254 -14.38 -4.36 1.77
C ASN A 254 -13.56 -4.48 3.06
N ALA A 255 -12.23 -4.51 2.99
CA ALA A 255 -11.37 -4.76 4.14
C ALA A 255 -11.68 -3.89 5.37
N ALA A 256 -11.94 -2.59 5.17
CA ALA A 256 -12.25 -1.68 6.26
C ALA A 256 -13.56 -2.06 7.00
N GLU A 257 -14.61 -2.43 6.25
CA GLU A 257 -15.89 -2.87 6.80
C GLU A 257 -15.75 -4.23 7.50
N ASP A 258 -15.02 -5.17 6.90
CA ASP A 258 -14.79 -6.50 7.48
C ASP A 258 -14.03 -6.40 8.81
N ILE A 259 -13.00 -5.53 8.88
CA ILE A 259 -12.26 -5.24 10.11
C ILE A 259 -13.17 -4.60 11.16
N ALA A 260 -13.97 -3.61 10.79
CA ALA A 260 -14.90 -2.94 11.70
C ALA A 260 -15.93 -3.93 12.27
N ASN A 261 -16.53 -4.75 11.42
CA ASN A 261 -17.50 -5.77 11.82
C ASN A 261 -16.88 -6.84 12.73
N ALA A 262 -15.65 -7.27 12.43
CA ALA A 262 -14.93 -8.22 13.27
C ALA A 262 -14.60 -7.62 14.65
N THR A 263 -14.19 -6.34 14.68
CA THR A 263 -13.91 -5.60 15.90
C THR A 263 -15.17 -5.46 16.78
N LEU A 264 -16.30 -5.10 16.18
CA LEU A 264 -17.58 -4.98 16.89
C LEU A 264 -18.03 -6.32 17.48
N ARG A 265 -17.89 -7.41 16.72
CA ARG A 265 -18.18 -8.77 17.25
C ARG A 265 -17.27 -9.12 18.42
N LEU A 266 -15.98 -8.78 18.34
CA LEU A 266 -15.02 -9.01 19.42
C LEU A 266 -15.37 -8.21 20.68
N ILE A 267 -15.83 -6.96 20.54
CA ILE A 267 -16.29 -6.12 21.66
C ILE A 267 -17.55 -6.68 22.31
N ALA A 268 -18.50 -7.19 21.52
CA ALA A 268 -19.76 -7.75 21.98
C ALA A 268 -19.62 -9.16 22.60
N ALA A 269 -18.51 -9.86 22.31
CA ALA A 269 -18.29 -11.21 22.82
C ALA A 269 -18.18 -11.23 24.35
N PRO A 270 -18.72 -12.28 25.03
CA PRO A 270 -18.58 -12.42 26.47
C PRO A 270 -17.09 -12.49 26.87
N LYS A 271 -16.71 -11.65 27.83
CA LYS A 271 -15.34 -11.67 28.36
C LYS A 271 -15.14 -12.94 29.19
N ASN A 272 -14.11 -13.72 28.87
CA ASN A 272 -13.72 -14.87 29.67
C ASN A 272 -12.71 -14.42 30.75
N PRO A 273 -13.09 -14.36 32.03
CA PRO A 273 -12.18 -13.92 33.10
C PRO A 273 -10.95 -14.84 33.28
N GLY A 274 -11.04 -16.06 32.76
CA GLY A 274 -9.96 -17.06 32.80
C GLY A 274 -8.97 -16.96 31.64
N ASP A 275 -9.25 -16.12 30.65
CA ASP A 275 -8.38 -15.99 29.48
C ASP A 275 -6.98 -15.50 29.88
N PRO A 276 -5.91 -16.27 29.60
CA PRO A 276 -4.56 -15.92 29.99
C PRO A 276 -4.09 -14.59 29.36
N ARG A 277 -4.70 -14.12 28.27
CA ARG A 277 -4.37 -12.83 27.64
C ARG A 277 -4.67 -11.63 28.55
N TYR A 278 -5.52 -11.80 29.55
CA TYR A 278 -5.94 -10.75 30.49
C TYR A 278 -5.30 -10.87 31.88
N ARG A 279 -4.37 -11.81 32.12
CA ARG A 279 -3.72 -11.98 33.43
C ARG A 279 -2.59 -11.00 33.65
N LYS A 280 -2.50 -10.42 34.87
CA LYS A 280 -1.48 -9.42 35.28
C LYS A 280 0.00 -9.87 35.13
N HIS A 281 0.27 -11.15 34.95
CA HIS A 281 1.65 -11.70 34.96
C HIS A 281 2.24 -11.92 33.56
N LEU A 282 1.68 -11.30 32.51
CA LEU A 282 2.07 -11.54 31.11
C LEU A 282 3.40 -10.89 30.69
N LEU A 283 4.05 -10.04 31.52
CA LEU A 283 5.36 -9.46 31.21
C LEU A 283 6.41 -10.53 30.87
N HIS A 284 6.40 -11.65 31.61
CA HIS A 284 7.31 -12.77 31.33
C HIS A 284 6.98 -13.53 30.04
N PHE A 285 5.75 -13.46 29.60
CA PHE A 285 5.27 -14.20 28.44
C PHE A 285 5.66 -13.53 27.13
N TYR A 286 5.78 -12.19 27.14
CA TYR A 286 6.00 -11.40 25.91
C TYR A 286 7.48 -11.04 25.69
N TRP A 287 8.28 -10.88 26.74
CA TRP A 287 9.69 -10.47 26.63
C TRP A 287 10.69 -11.58 26.91
N GLY A 288 10.25 -12.84 26.88
CA GLY A 288 11.13 -13.97 27.10
C GLY A 288 11.45 -14.21 28.58
N LYS A 289 12.14 -15.29 28.86
CA LYS A 289 12.63 -15.59 30.22
C LYS A 289 13.50 -14.44 30.67
N LYS A 290 13.30 -13.94 31.91
CA LYS A 290 14.30 -13.07 32.58
C LYS A 290 15.67 -13.67 32.36
N PRO A 291 16.69 -12.87 31.99
CA PRO A 291 18.06 -13.36 32.11
C PRO A 291 18.26 -13.80 33.55
N ALA A 292 18.89 -14.96 33.74
CA ALA A 292 19.05 -15.63 35.03
C ALA A 292 19.85 -14.85 36.09
N HIS A 293 20.21 -13.60 35.83
CA HIS A 293 21.16 -12.81 36.61
C HIS A 293 20.60 -11.52 37.22
N ILE A 294 19.28 -11.34 37.30
CA ILE A 294 18.71 -10.25 38.12
C ILE A 294 17.95 -10.90 39.26
N ARG A 295 18.69 -11.16 40.33
CA ARG A 295 18.16 -11.36 41.67
C ARG A 295 18.07 -10.02 42.38
#